data_197365402c0dfb97e394df2bbc8ba96c
#
_entry.id   197365402c0dfb97e394df2bbc8ba96c
#
_cell.length_a   1.000
_cell.length_b   1.000
_cell.length_c   1.000
_cell.angle_alpha   90.00
_cell.angle_beta   90.00
_cell.angle_gamma   90.00
#
_symmetry.space_group_name_H-M   'P 1'
#
loop_
_entity.id
_entity.type
_entity.pdbx_description
1 polymer ?
#
loop_
_entity_poly.entity_id
_entity_poly.type
_entity_poly.pdbx_seq_one_letter_code
_entity_poly.pdbx_strand_id
1 'polypeptide(L)'
;MRDNERACVIMGREEKMKKILVFGSLNIDIVYSLEHIVRPGETLLSSNIEKNAGGKGLNQACAIAKTGLDVYMAGCVGEDGDMLLETLSSFGVDVSNVKRVKTPTGNAIIQRSGDGQNSIILFAGANRVIEKSMVDSVLSSFSQGDIIVLQNEINGLDEIIRGAKDKGMYVVFNP
;
A
#
# COMPACT_ATOMS: atom_id res chain seq x y z
N MET A 1 -1.60 27.08 -61.30
CA MET A 1 -0.99 27.33 -60.00
C MET A 1 -1.66 26.39 -59.02
N ARG A 2 -0.92 25.38 -58.58
CA ARG A 2 -1.46 24.38 -57.63
C ARG A 2 -0.65 24.50 -56.36
N ASP A 3 -1.29 25.04 -55.32
CA ASP A 3 -0.71 25.18 -54.00
C ASP A 3 -0.72 23.81 -53.31
N ASN A 4 0.47 23.37 -52.98
CA ASN A 4 0.78 22.10 -52.35
C ASN A 4 0.78 22.35 -50.82
N GLU A 5 -0.35 22.23 -50.18
CA GLU A 5 -0.42 22.21 -48.70
C GLU A 5 0.15 20.86 -48.18
N ARG A 6 1.37 20.92 -47.72
CA ARG A 6 1.96 19.83 -46.93
C ARG A 6 1.38 19.87 -45.54
N ALA A 7 0.37 19.05 -45.31
CA ALA A 7 -0.10 18.76 -43.93
C ALA A 7 1.04 18.07 -43.17
N CYS A 8 1.63 18.79 -42.22
CA CYS A 8 2.59 18.22 -41.27
C CYS A 8 1.77 17.43 -40.22
N VAL A 9 1.67 16.12 -40.40
CA VAL A 9 1.11 15.23 -39.40
C VAL A 9 2.14 15.12 -38.27
N ILE A 10 1.97 15.91 -37.22
CA ILE A 10 2.66 15.70 -35.94
C ILE A 10 2.01 14.48 -35.31
N MET A 11 2.61 13.30 -35.54
CA MET A 11 2.29 12.11 -34.73
C MET A 11 2.80 12.38 -33.30
N GLY A 12 1.94 12.95 -32.48
CA GLY A 12 2.17 12.98 -31.04
C GLY A 12 2.28 11.52 -30.55
N ARG A 13 3.47 11.12 -30.09
CA ARG A 13 3.57 9.94 -29.26
C ARG A 13 2.67 10.22 -28.05
N GLU A 14 1.56 9.48 -27.91
CA GLU A 14 0.85 9.40 -26.64
C GLU A 14 1.88 8.88 -25.62
N GLU A 15 2.43 9.77 -24.82
CA GLU A 15 3.22 9.35 -23.66
C GLU A 15 2.26 8.59 -22.73
N LYS A 16 2.37 7.27 -22.76
CA LYS A 16 1.60 6.40 -21.87
C LYS A 16 1.85 6.88 -20.43
N MET A 17 0.78 7.31 -19.75
CA MET A 17 0.85 7.72 -18.35
C MET A 17 1.55 6.62 -17.54
N LYS A 18 2.53 7.02 -16.73
CA LYS A 18 3.30 6.10 -15.89
C LYS A 18 2.42 5.59 -14.76
N LYS A 19 2.43 4.28 -14.57
CA LYS A 19 1.71 3.64 -13.47
C LYS A 19 2.51 3.76 -12.18
N ILE A 20 1.81 3.90 -11.07
CA ILE A 20 2.40 3.89 -9.73
C ILE A 20 1.91 2.66 -9.00
N LEU A 21 2.81 1.74 -8.70
CA LEU A 21 2.56 0.57 -7.86
C LEU A 21 3.02 0.86 -6.44
N VAL A 22 2.13 0.77 -5.47
CA VAL A 22 2.52 0.68 -4.06
C VAL A 22 2.48 -0.79 -3.66
N PHE A 23 3.64 -1.38 -3.38
CA PHE A 23 3.72 -2.77 -2.92
C PHE A 23 4.10 -2.73 -1.43
N GLY A 24 3.13 -2.92 -0.54
CA GLY A 24 3.37 -2.60 0.86
C GLY A 24 2.36 -3.19 1.84
N SER A 25 2.49 -2.76 3.09
CA SER A 25 1.70 -3.23 4.21
C SER A 25 0.26 -2.73 4.20
N LEU A 26 -0.62 -3.62 4.67
CA LEU A 26 -2.04 -3.43 4.87
C LEU A 26 -2.38 -3.88 6.30
N ASN A 27 -2.79 -2.96 7.17
CA ASN A 27 -3.04 -3.22 8.58
C ASN A 27 -4.43 -2.73 9.02
N ILE A 28 -5.02 -3.44 9.96
CA ILE A 28 -6.16 -2.96 10.74
C ILE A 28 -5.61 -2.34 12.03
N ASP A 29 -5.74 -1.03 12.16
CA ASP A 29 -5.30 -0.31 13.36
C ASP A 29 -6.44 -0.28 14.39
N ILE A 30 -6.22 -0.88 15.55
CA ILE A 30 -7.17 -0.96 16.67
C ILE A 30 -6.66 -0.06 17.79
N VAL A 31 -7.31 1.11 17.94
CA VAL A 31 -6.90 2.15 18.89
C VAL A 31 -7.76 2.08 20.14
N TYR A 32 -7.13 1.85 21.29
CA TYR A 32 -7.75 1.92 22.61
C TYR A 32 -7.40 3.26 23.26
N SER A 33 -8.41 4.04 23.62
CA SER A 33 -8.23 5.28 24.38
C SER A 33 -8.20 4.99 25.87
N LEU A 34 -7.08 5.32 26.52
CA LEU A 34 -6.78 5.02 27.92
C LEU A 34 -6.43 6.29 28.68
N GLU A 35 -6.51 6.25 30.01
CA GLU A 35 -6.01 7.32 30.88
C GLU A 35 -4.48 7.43 30.77
N HIS A 36 -3.80 6.29 30.82
CA HIS A 36 -2.36 6.16 30.62
C HIS A 36 -2.04 4.82 29.94
N ILE A 37 -0.80 4.63 29.47
CA ILE A 37 -0.34 3.36 28.89
C ILE A 37 -0.28 2.29 29.98
N VAL A 38 -0.91 1.12 29.71
CA VAL A 38 -1.00 -0.01 30.65
C VAL A 38 0.40 -0.46 31.11
N ARG A 39 0.58 -0.60 32.42
CA ARG A 39 1.82 -1.09 33.04
C ARG A 39 1.76 -2.59 33.29
N PRO A 40 2.91 -3.27 33.44
CA PRO A 40 2.93 -4.69 33.79
C PRO A 40 2.10 -5.01 35.02
N GLY A 41 1.18 -5.99 34.91
CA GLY A 41 0.29 -6.41 36.01
C GLY A 41 -0.94 -5.52 36.23
N GLU A 42 -1.12 -4.47 35.44
CA GLU A 42 -2.25 -3.54 35.53
C GLU A 42 -3.38 -3.94 34.56
N THR A 43 -4.61 -3.64 34.94
CA THR A 43 -5.80 -3.73 34.08
C THR A 43 -6.50 -2.38 34.05
N LEU A 44 -6.64 -1.78 32.87
CA LEU A 44 -7.36 -0.53 32.67
C LEU A 44 -8.62 -0.75 31.82
N LEU A 45 -9.65 0.01 32.12
CA LEU A 45 -10.83 0.09 31.27
C LEU A 45 -10.59 1.15 30.19
N SER A 46 -10.71 0.74 28.93
CA SER A 46 -10.66 1.68 27.79
C SER A 46 -11.93 2.52 27.76
N SER A 47 -11.79 3.82 27.54
CA SER A 47 -12.91 4.75 27.37
C SER A 47 -13.49 4.72 25.95
N ASN A 48 -12.71 4.28 24.95
CA ASN A 48 -13.13 4.18 23.56
C ASN A 48 -12.28 3.16 22.79
N ILE A 49 -12.87 2.57 21.74
CA ILE A 49 -12.17 1.72 20.78
C ILE A 49 -12.50 2.20 19.36
N GLU A 50 -11.48 2.37 18.54
CA GLU A 50 -11.61 2.73 17.13
C GLU A 50 -10.90 1.67 16.27
N LYS A 51 -11.50 1.33 15.11
CA LYS A 51 -10.84 0.52 14.07
C LYS A 51 -10.64 1.37 12.85
N ASN A 52 -9.42 1.45 12.38
CA ASN A 52 -9.05 2.26 11.23
C ASN A 52 -8.27 1.43 10.21
N ALA A 53 -8.40 1.81 8.94
CA ALA A 53 -7.52 1.31 7.89
C ALA A 53 -6.13 1.94 8.06
N GLY A 54 -5.09 1.12 8.08
CA GLY A 54 -3.73 1.53 8.32
C GLY A 54 -2.70 0.71 7.54
N GLY A 55 -1.44 0.84 7.94
CA GLY A 55 -0.28 0.32 7.23
C GLY A 55 0.36 1.37 6.35
N LYS A 56 1.70 1.41 6.32
CA LYS A 56 2.45 2.40 5.52
C LYS A 56 2.10 2.29 4.03
N GLY A 57 1.91 1.05 3.52
CA GLY A 57 1.53 0.82 2.13
C GLY A 57 0.18 1.44 1.80
N LEU A 58 -0.87 1.14 2.58
CA LEU A 58 -2.19 1.71 2.40
C LEU A 58 -2.17 3.24 2.46
N ASN A 59 -1.52 3.79 3.49
CA ASN A 59 -1.47 5.24 3.68
C ASN A 59 -0.78 5.96 2.52
N GLN A 60 0.31 5.41 1.99
CA GLN A 60 1.02 5.97 0.83
C GLN A 60 0.19 5.84 -0.45
N ALA A 61 -0.47 4.70 -0.68
CA ALA A 61 -1.34 4.53 -1.85
C ALA A 61 -2.48 5.57 -1.86
N CYS A 62 -3.18 5.74 -0.73
CA CYS A 62 -4.23 6.75 -0.59
C CYS A 62 -3.70 8.18 -0.75
N ALA A 63 -2.52 8.48 -0.19
CA ALA A 63 -1.91 9.81 -0.31
C ALA A 63 -1.54 10.15 -1.76
N ILE A 64 -0.98 9.20 -2.50
CA ILE A 64 -0.65 9.39 -3.91
C ILE A 64 -1.93 9.52 -4.76
N ALA A 65 -2.94 8.67 -4.52
CA ALA A 65 -4.21 8.73 -5.26
C ALA A 65 -4.92 10.08 -5.12
N LYS A 66 -4.81 10.75 -3.95
CA LYS A 66 -5.32 12.12 -3.75
C LYS A 66 -4.69 13.17 -4.67
N THR A 67 -3.56 12.90 -5.28
CA THR A 67 -2.94 13.80 -6.27
C THR A 67 -3.53 13.64 -7.67
N GLY A 68 -4.49 12.72 -7.87
CA GLY A 68 -5.12 12.43 -9.15
C GLY A 68 -4.33 11.50 -10.07
N LEU A 69 -3.30 10.83 -9.54
CA LEU A 69 -2.51 9.85 -10.29
C LEU A 69 -3.12 8.44 -10.18
N ASP A 70 -2.93 7.63 -11.21
CA ASP A 70 -3.34 6.22 -11.24
C ASP A 70 -2.44 5.38 -10.33
N VAL A 71 -3.00 4.87 -9.25
CA VAL A 71 -2.30 4.08 -8.23
C VAL A 71 -2.85 2.67 -8.16
N TYR A 72 -1.93 1.72 -8.15
CA TYR A 72 -2.18 0.30 -7.96
C TYR A 72 -1.61 -0.14 -6.61
N MET A 73 -2.40 -0.85 -5.82
CA MET A 73 -1.94 -1.44 -4.56
C MET A 73 -1.66 -2.92 -4.74
N ALA A 74 -0.50 -3.39 -4.27
CA ALA A 74 -0.18 -4.80 -4.12
C ALA A 74 0.19 -5.12 -2.67
N GLY A 75 -0.24 -6.27 -2.20
CA GLY A 75 -0.02 -6.74 -0.83
C GLY A 75 -0.92 -7.93 -0.52
N CYS A 76 -0.96 -8.33 0.74
CA CYS A 76 -1.81 -9.43 1.19
C CYS A 76 -2.72 -8.98 2.33
N VAL A 77 -3.96 -9.47 2.32
CA VAL A 77 -4.93 -9.35 3.42
C VAL A 77 -5.52 -10.72 3.74
N GLY A 78 -6.00 -10.91 4.96
CA GLY A 78 -6.79 -12.07 5.36
C GLY A 78 -8.26 -11.94 4.94
N GLU A 79 -9.09 -12.88 5.41
CA GLU A 79 -10.56 -12.84 5.24
C GLU A 79 -11.19 -11.60 5.90
N ASP A 80 -10.53 -11.03 6.90
CA ASP A 80 -10.92 -9.85 7.69
C ASP A 80 -10.52 -8.51 7.05
N GLY A 81 -9.95 -8.52 5.83
CA GLY A 81 -9.34 -7.35 5.18
C GLY A 81 -10.28 -6.44 4.39
N ASP A 82 -11.62 -6.67 4.37
CA ASP A 82 -12.57 -5.93 3.52
C ASP A 82 -12.48 -4.41 3.71
N MET A 83 -12.45 -3.96 4.96
CA MET A 83 -12.36 -2.54 5.30
C MET A 83 -11.16 -1.83 4.63
N LEU A 84 -10.03 -2.54 4.46
CA LEU A 84 -8.82 -1.98 3.84
C LEU A 84 -9.02 -1.81 2.33
N LEU A 85 -9.64 -2.81 1.68
CA LEU A 85 -9.92 -2.78 0.24
C LEU A 85 -10.97 -1.73 -0.09
N GLU A 86 -12.02 -1.62 0.71
CA GLU A 86 -13.05 -0.58 0.58
C GLU A 86 -12.45 0.82 0.74
N THR A 87 -11.57 0.99 1.75
CA THR A 87 -10.86 2.26 1.96
C THR A 87 -10.02 2.63 0.74
N LEU A 88 -9.15 1.74 0.25
CA LEU A 88 -8.33 1.97 -0.93
C LEU A 88 -9.18 2.34 -2.15
N SER A 89 -10.22 1.55 -2.41
CA SER A 89 -11.15 1.77 -3.54
C SER A 89 -11.87 3.11 -3.45
N SER A 90 -12.23 3.56 -2.24
CA SER A 90 -12.86 4.87 -2.03
C SER A 90 -11.96 6.06 -2.39
N PHE A 91 -10.62 5.86 -2.38
CA PHE A 91 -9.63 6.81 -2.87
C PHE A 91 -9.29 6.64 -4.35
N GLY A 92 -9.94 5.69 -5.06
CA GLY A 92 -9.65 5.42 -6.47
C GLY A 92 -8.40 4.56 -6.71
N VAL A 93 -7.87 3.90 -5.67
CA VAL A 93 -6.73 2.98 -5.81
C VAL A 93 -7.21 1.65 -6.40
N ASP A 94 -6.51 1.15 -7.42
CA ASP A 94 -6.74 -0.18 -7.98
C ASP A 94 -6.20 -1.25 -7.02
N VAL A 95 -7.09 -2.11 -6.53
CA VAL A 95 -6.80 -3.18 -5.56
C VAL A 95 -6.69 -4.57 -6.21
N SER A 96 -6.71 -4.66 -7.52
CA SER A 96 -6.70 -5.95 -8.27
C SER A 96 -5.46 -6.82 -7.98
N ASN A 97 -4.38 -6.22 -7.51
CA ASN A 97 -3.13 -6.88 -7.13
C ASN A 97 -3.04 -7.19 -5.62
N VAL A 98 -4.11 -6.97 -4.84
CA VAL A 98 -4.15 -7.37 -3.43
C VAL A 98 -4.66 -8.82 -3.34
N LYS A 99 -3.84 -9.71 -2.76
CA LYS A 99 -4.17 -11.13 -2.61
C LYS A 99 -4.83 -11.41 -1.26
N ARG A 100 -5.96 -12.14 -1.28
CA ARG A 100 -6.51 -12.73 -0.04
C ARG A 100 -5.79 -14.02 0.31
N VAL A 101 -5.45 -14.15 1.59
CA VAL A 101 -4.73 -15.31 2.14
C VAL A 101 -5.43 -15.83 3.40
N LYS A 102 -5.11 -17.07 3.81
CA LYS A 102 -5.68 -17.67 5.04
C LYS A 102 -5.14 -17.04 6.33
N THR A 103 -3.94 -16.46 6.25
CA THR A 103 -3.34 -15.75 7.39
C THR A 103 -4.13 -14.49 7.68
N PRO A 104 -4.49 -14.19 8.95
CA PRO A 104 -5.19 -12.96 9.29
C PRO A 104 -4.46 -11.72 8.78
N THR A 105 -5.21 -10.67 8.50
CA THR A 105 -4.66 -9.36 8.11
C THR A 105 -3.69 -8.84 9.17
N GLY A 106 -2.64 -8.15 8.74
CA GLY A 106 -1.76 -7.42 9.65
C GLY A 106 -2.58 -6.46 10.52
N ASN A 107 -2.22 -6.32 11.79
CA ASN A 107 -2.91 -5.38 12.67
C ASN A 107 -1.95 -4.69 13.63
N ALA A 108 -2.36 -3.52 14.10
CA ALA A 108 -1.70 -2.79 15.17
C ALA A 108 -2.69 -2.57 16.31
N ILE A 109 -2.33 -3.03 17.51
CA ILE A 109 -3.03 -2.66 18.75
C ILE A 109 -2.34 -1.43 19.30
N ILE A 110 -3.05 -0.31 19.32
CA ILE A 110 -2.53 0.99 19.69
C ILE A 110 -3.19 1.44 20.99
N GLN A 111 -2.38 1.60 22.04
CA GLN A 111 -2.79 2.27 23.24
C GLN A 111 -2.52 3.77 23.07
N ARG A 112 -3.52 4.62 23.26
CA ARG A 112 -3.40 6.07 23.17
C ARG A 112 -3.85 6.68 24.49
N SER A 113 -2.94 7.36 25.18
CA SER A 113 -3.25 8.04 26.44
C SER A 113 -3.73 9.48 26.24
N GLY A 114 -4.37 10.02 27.28
CA GLY A 114 -4.93 11.37 27.25
C GLY A 114 -3.88 12.49 27.08
N ASP A 115 -2.62 12.23 27.43
CA ASP A 115 -1.47 13.13 27.22
C ASP A 115 -0.83 13.05 25.83
N GLY A 116 -1.41 12.21 24.93
CA GLY A 116 -0.97 12.07 23.55
C GLY A 116 0.15 11.04 23.32
N GLN A 117 0.59 10.31 24.37
CA GLN A 117 1.54 9.22 24.18
C GLN A 117 0.83 8.00 23.57
N ASN A 118 1.59 7.15 22.89
CA ASN A 118 1.11 5.88 22.38
C ASN A 118 2.09 4.74 22.65
N SER A 119 1.53 3.53 22.66
CA SER A 119 2.27 2.27 22.66
C SER A 119 1.62 1.33 21.66
N ILE A 120 2.42 0.71 20.81
CA ILE A 120 1.91 -0.05 19.67
C ILE A 120 2.46 -1.48 19.73
N ILE A 121 1.55 -2.45 19.61
CA ILE A 121 1.86 -3.85 19.39
C ILE A 121 1.48 -4.16 17.95
N LEU A 122 2.45 -4.58 17.15
CA LEU A 122 2.25 -4.90 15.74
C LEU A 122 2.24 -6.41 15.51
N PHE A 123 1.20 -6.91 14.87
CA PHE A 123 1.14 -8.25 14.29
C PHE A 123 1.21 -8.14 12.77
N ALA A 124 2.29 -8.64 12.16
CA ALA A 124 2.51 -8.49 10.73
C ALA A 124 1.52 -9.29 9.87
N GLY A 125 1.06 -10.47 10.34
CA GLY A 125 0.03 -11.27 9.67
C GLY A 125 0.29 -11.49 8.19
N ALA A 126 -0.72 -11.20 7.37
CA ALA A 126 -0.69 -11.37 5.92
C ALA A 126 0.46 -10.60 5.22
N ASN A 127 1.01 -9.56 5.83
CA ASN A 127 2.14 -8.82 5.27
C ASN A 127 3.45 -9.64 5.20
N ARG A 128 3.51 -10.82 5.81
CA ARG A 128 4.69 -11.70 5.84
C ARG A 128 4.53 -12.99 5.05
N VAL A 129 3.48 -13.11 4.23
CA VAL A 129 3.21 -14.30 3.42
C VAL A 129 3.21 -14.02 1.91
N ILE A 130 3.91 -12.99 1.48
CA ILE A 130 4.10 -12.66 0.08
C ILE A 130 5.02 -13.72 -0.54
N GLU A 131 4.53 -14.39 -1.57
CA GLU A 131 5.23 -15.44 -2.30
C GLU A 131 5.85 -14.88 -3.58
N LYS A 132 6.96 -15.48 -4.01
CA LYS A 132 7.62 -15.10 -5.27
C LYS A 132 6.69 -15.12 -6.47
N SER A 133 5.80 -16.13 -6.56
CA SER A 133 4.80 -16.24 -7.62
C SER A 133 3.87 -15.03 -7.69
N MET A 134 3.51 -14.46 -6.54
CA MET A 134 2.73 -13.23 -6.48
C MET A 134 3.55 -12.02 -6.97
N VAL A 135 4.81 -11.92 -6.56
CA VAL A 135 5.71 -10.84 -7.01
C VAL A 135 5.84 -10.86 -8.54
N ASP A 136 6.12 -12.03 -9.12
CA ASP A 136 6.26 -12.21 -10.56
C ASP A 136 4.96 -11.84 -11.31
N SER A 137 3.80 -12.26 -10.78
CA SER A 137 2.49 -11.96 -11.35
C SER A 137 2.20 -10.45 -11.32
N VAL A 138 2.36 -9.81 -10.16
CA VAL A 138 2.13 -8.37 -10.00
C VAL A 138 3.01 -7.58 -10.97
N LEU A 139 4.33 -7.82 -10.93
CA LEU A 139 5.29 -7.09 -11.76
C LEU A 139 5.07 -7.32 -13.27
N SER A 140 4.43 -8.43 -13.68
CA SER A 140 4.13 -8.68 -15.09
C SER A 140 3.27 -7.59 -15.75
N SER A 141 2.46 -6.89 -14.97
CA SER A 141 1.56 -5.81 -15.41
C SER A 141 2.22 -4.43 -15.50
N PHE A 142 3.51 -4.35 -15.14
CA PHE A 142 4.28 -3.09 -15.12
C PHE A 142 5.47 -3.16 -16.09
N SER A 143 5.96 -2.00 -16.49
CA SER A 143 6.97 -1.86 -17.53
C SER A 143 7.99 -0.77 -17.20
N GLN A 144 8.98 -0.63 -18.10
CA GLN A 144 10.02 0.38 -17.99
C GLN A 144 9.44 1.79 -17.78
N GLY A 145 9.95 2.48 -16.77
CA GLY A 145 9.59 3.84 -16.42
C GLY A 145 8.35 3.95 -15.50
N ASP A 146 7.64 2.85 -15.21
CA ASP A 146 6.66 2.83 -14.12
C ASP A 146 7.37 3.00 -12.77
N ILE A 147 6.63 3.39 -11.74
CA ILE A 147 7.17 3.66 -10.40
C ILE A 147 6.68 2.58 -9.43
N ILE A 148 7.57 2.08 -8.58
CA ILE A 148 7.20 1.23 -7.45
C ILE A 148 7.60 1.90 -6.14
N VAL A 149 6.64 1.96 -5.19
CA VAL A 149 6.82 2.53 -3.86
C VAL A 149 6.78 1.39 -2.84
N LEU A 150 7.82 1.31 -2.00
CA LEU A 150 8.05 0.24 -1.04
C LEU A 150 8.32 0.78 0.36
N GLN A 151 8.02 -0.05 1.38
CA GLN A 151 8.32 0.23 2.79
C GLN A 151 8.93 -1.03 3.42
N ASN A 152 9.61 -0.89 4.57
CA ASN A 152 10.23 -2.01 5.27
C ASN A 152 9.24 -2.74 6.22
N GLU A 153 8.03 -3.09 5.72
CA GLU A 153 6.98 -3.73 6.54
C GLU A 153 6.49 -5.08 5.99
N ILE A 154 6.96 -5.48 4.80
CA ILE A 154 6.59 -6.74 4.14
C ILE A 154 7.80 -7.67 3.98
N ASN A 155 7.56 -8.96 3.70
CA ASN A 155 8.65 -9.86 3.29
C ASN A 155 8.93 -9.77 1.78
N GLY A 156 10.03 -10.36 1.34
CA GLY A 156 10.37 -10.48 -0.09
C GLY A 156 10.84 -9.18 -0.75
N LEU A 157 11.22 -8.15 0.01
CA LEU A 157 11.62 -6.83 -0.52
C LEU A 157 12.78 -6.91 -1.51
N ASP A 158 13.77 -7.75 -1.26
CA ASP A 158 14.92 -7.92 -2.15
C ASP A 158 14.51 -8.53 -3.51
N GLU A 159 13.58 -9.47 -3.52
CA GLU A 159 13.00 -10.04 -4.75
C GLU A 159 12.16 -9.02 -5.50
N ILE A 160 11.33 -8.26 -4.80
CA ILE A 160 10.50 -7.20 -5.38
C ILE A 160 11.38 -6.11 -6.01
N ILE A 161 12.42 -5.66 -5.29
CA ILE A 161 13.35 -4.63 -5.79
C ILE A 161 14.12 -5.10 -7.02
N ARG A 162 14.63 -6.34 -7.01
CA ARG A 162 15.32 -6.91 -8.18
C ARG A 162 14.39 -6.99 -9.37
N GLY A 163 13.20 -7.61 -9.20
CA GLY A 163 12.23 -7.74 -10.28
C GLY A 163 11.77 -6.40 -10.87
N ALA A 164 11.59 -5.39 -10.02
CA ALA A 164 11.26 -4.04 -10.49
C ALA A 164 12.41 -3.40 -11.28
N LYS A 165 13.67 -3.54 -10.82
CA LYS A 165 14.85 -3.04 -11.53
C LYS A 165 15.07 -3.75 -12.87
N ASP A 166 14.90 -5.07 -12.92
CA ASP A 166 15.02 -5.86 -14.17
C ASP A 166 14.00 -5.42 -15.21
N LYS A 167 12.86 -4.89 -14.79
CA LYS A 167 11.84 -4.28 -15.65
C LYS A 167 12.09 -2.81 -15.98
N GLY A 168 13.12 -2.19 -15.43
CA GLY A 168 13.43 -0.76 -15.64
C GLY A 168 12.45 0.19 -14.92
N MET A 169 11.81 -0.27 -13.85
CA MET A 169 10.96 0.58 -13.00
C MET A 169 11.80 1.49 -12.11
N TYR A 170 11.25 2.66 -11.74
CA TYR A 170 11.82 3.52 -10.70
C TYR A 170 11.40 3.02 -9.33
N VAL A 171 12.38 2.74 -8.46
CA VAL A 171 12.14 2.24 -7.10
C VAL A 171 12.24 3.39 -6.11
N VAL A 172 11.14 3.66 -5.38
CA VAL A 172 11.06 4.59 -4.25
C VAL A 172 10.94 3.76 -2.98
N PHE A 173 11.88 3.89 -2.07
CA PHE A 173 11.90 3.12 -0.82
C PHE A 173 11.84 4.04 0.40
N ASN A 174 10.85 3.79 1.26
CA ASN A 174 10.68 4.43 2.57
C ASN A 174 11.05 3.41 3.66
N PRO A 175 12.22 3.50 4.28
CA PRO A 175 12.73 2.53 5.24
C PRO A 175 11.97 2.50 6.58
#